data_08e6691c5068f0be410002fec8a5d860
#
_entry.id   08e6691c5068f0be410002fec8a5d860
#
_cell.length_a   1.000
_cell.length_b   1.000
_cell.length_c   1.000
_cell.angle_alpha   90.00
_cell.angle_beta   90.00
_cell.angle_gamma   90.00
#
_symmetry.space_group_name_H-M   'P 1'
#
loop_
_entity.id
_entity.type
_entity.pdbx_description
1 polymer ?
#
loop_
_entity_poly.entity_id
_entity_poly.type
_entity_poly.pdbx_seq_one_letter_code
_entity_poly.pdbx_strand_id
1 'polypeptide(L)'
;MSILIGVNDVGHEFSGNNGVDAQKYEKIYSMMIEEIKAELPDIRIMIMEPFCLKGRATENTEERPDKWNEFNTELRIRAAKARAIAEKYGLPFIPLQQKLDDCSLKTGATYLLGDGVHPTAMGHELIAREWIKAFNEIK
;
A
#
# COMPACT_ATOMS: atom_id res chain seq x y z
N MET A 1 12.69 0.49 -10.56
CA MET A 1 12.42 0.64 -9.10
C MET A 1 10.95 0.41 -8.86
N SER A 2 10.57 -0.22 -7.73
CA SER A 2 9.18 -0.30 -7.28
C SER A 2 9.04 0.33 -5.90
N ILE A 3 7.93 1.02 -5.66
CA ILE A 3 7.69 1.77 -4.41
C ILE A 3 6.35 1.31 -3.82
N LEU A 4 6.41 0.82 -2.57
CA LEU A 4 5.25 0.40 -1.78
C LEU A 4 5.33 1.08 -0.41
N ILE A 5 4.58 2.15 -0.23
CA ILE A 5 4.54 2.95 1.00
C ILE A 5 3.10 3.37 1.29
N GLY A 6 2.79 3.73 2.54
CA GLY A 6 1.50 4.28 2.95
C GLY A 6 0.88 3.59 4.19
N VAL A 7 1.14 2.30 4.40
CA VAL A 7 0.59 1.59 5.56
C VAL A 7 1.17 2.10 6.89
N ASN A 8 2.45 2.43 6.92
CA ASN A 8 3.10 2.98 8.12
C ASN A 8 2.62 4.40 8.43
N ASP A 9 2.31 5.20 7.40
CA ASP A 9 1.75 6.55 7.59
C ASP A 9 0.43 6.50 8.37
N VAL A 10 -0.39 5.47 8.12
CA VAL A 10 -1.61 5.21 8.89
C VAL A 10 -1.29 4.55 10.22
N GLY A 11 -0.48 3.50 10.23
CA GLY A 11 -0.16 2.71 11.42
C GLY A 11 0.44 3.53 12.56
N HIS A 12 1.32 4.48 12.25
CA HIS A 12 1.94 5.36 13.24
C HIS A 12 0.93 6.32 13.88
N GLU A 13 -0.15 6.71 13.19
CA GLU A 13 -1.23 7.48 13.80
C GLU A 13 -1.94 6.66 14.90
N PHE A 14 -2.16 5.38 14.64
CA PHE A 14 -2.83 4.48 15.59
C PHE A 14 -1.94 4.05 16.76
N SER A 15 -0.62 4.05 16.59
CA SER A 15 0.34 3.62 17.61
C SER A 15 0.97 4.76 18.42
N GLY A 16 1.08 5.95 17.84
CA GLY A 16 1.86 7.03 18.44
C GLY A 16 1.37 8.45 18.15
N ASN A 17 0.21 8.63 17.51
CA ASN A 17 -0.33 9.92 17.06
C ASN A 17 0.70 10.73 16.23
N ASN A 18 1.50 10.05 15.44
CA ASN A 18 2.55 10.63 14.60
C ASN A 18 2.48 10.11 13.15
N GLY A 19 1.28 9.81 12.70
CA GLY A 19 0.99 9.45 11.32
C GLY A 19 1.21 10.61 10.35
N VAL A 20 1.10 10.29 9.07
CA VAL A 20 1.18 11.27 7.99
C VAL A 20 -0.19 11.39 7.33
N ASP A 21 -0.77 12.58 7.35
CA ASP A 21 -2.05 12.83 6.69
C ASP A 21 -1.95 12.64 5.16
N ALA A 22 -3.10 12.40 4.52
CA ALA A 22 -3.14 12.04 3.12
C ALA A 22 -2.66 13.14 2.16
N GLN A 23 -2.78 14.42 2.54
CA GLN A 23 -2.30 15.53 1.70
C GLN A 23 -0.78 15.64 1.77
N LYS A 24 -0.22 15.51 2.97
CA LYS A 24 1.23 15.49 3.19
C LYS A 24 1.86 14.27 2.53
N TYR A 25 1.24 13.09 2.65
CA TYR A 25 1.65 11.87 1.94
C TYR A 25 1.74 12.11 0.43
N GLU A 26 0.69 12.64 -0.20
CA GLU A 26 0.66 12.94 -1.64
C GLU A 26 1.76 13.91 -2.05
N LYS A 27 1.95 14.99 -1.27
CA LYS A 27 2.96 16.01 -1.54
C LYS A 27 4.37 15.44 -1.48
N ILE A 28 4.70 14.74 -0.39
CA ILE A 28 6.04 14.17 -0.18
C ILE A 28 6.32 13.08 -1.23
N TYR A 29 5.34 12.22 -1.51
CA TYR A 29 5.49 11.18 -2.51
C TYR A 29 5.74 11.77 -3.92
N SER A 30 4.99 12.81 -4.29
CA SER A 30 5.21 13.52 -5.55
C SER A 30 6.60 14.13 -5.64
N MET A 31 7.07 14.82 -4.59
CA MET A 31 8.43 15.38 -4.52
C MET A 31 9.49 14.28 -4.67
N MET A 32 9.31 13.15 -4.00
CA MET A 32 10.23 12.01 -4.10
C MET A 32 10.32 11.47 -5.54
N ILE A 33 9.19 11.34 -6.24
CA ILE A 33 9.17 10.91 -7.65
C ILE A 33 9.91 11.93 -8.54
N GLU A 34 9.69 13.22 -8.32
CA GLU A 34 10.32 14.29 -9.08
C GLU A 34 11.85 14.29 -8.88
N GLU A 35 12.33 14.17 -7.65
CA GLU A 35 13.75 14.08 -7.33
C GLU A 35 14.42 12.84 -7.94
N ILE A 36 13.77 11.67 -7.79
CA ILE A 36 14.28 10.42 -8.37
C ILE A 36 14.43 10.55 -9.90
N LYS A 37 13.44 11.11 -10.58
CA LYS A 37 13.48 11.30 -12.04
C LYS A 37 14.50 12.35 -12.47
N ALA A 38 14.76 13.36 -11.64
CA ALA A 38 15.79 14.35 -11.90
C ALA A 38 17.20 13.76 -11.81
N GLU A 39 17.48 12.97 -10.77
CA GLU A 39 18.78 12.34 -10.56
C GLU A 39 19.02 11.10 -11.44
N LEU A 40 17.95 10.38 -11.76
CA LEU A 40 17.97 9.12 -12.51
C LEU A 40 16.96 9.16 -13.67
N PRO A 41 17.21 9.94 -14.73
CA PRO A 41 16.21 10.20 -15.79
C PRO A 41 15.73 8.93 -16.52
N ASP A 42 16.56 7.91 -16.63
CA ASP A 42 16.25 6.66 -17.31
C ASP A 42 15.61 5.59 -16.41
N ILE A 43 15.42 5.89 -15.12
CA ILE A 43 14.86 4.91 -14.19
C ILE A 43 13.39 4.64 -14.50
N ARG A 44 13.04 3.35 -14.54
CA ARG A 44 11.66 2.92 -14.62
C ARG A 44 11.10 2.72 -13.20
N ILE A 45 10.04 3.44 -12.88
CA ILE A 45 9.38 3.40 -11.57
C ILE A 45 8.02 2.71 -11.72
N MET A 46 7.68 1.84 -10.79
CA MET A 46 6.34 1.27 -10.59
C MET A 46 5.84 1.63 -9.20
N ILE A 47 4.61 2.06 -9.10
CA ILE A 47 3.95 2.32 -7.81
C ILE A 47 3.07 1.13 -7.47
N MET A 48 3.21 0.62 -6.25
CA MET A 48 2.43 -0.49 -5.73
C MET A 48 1.37 0.05 -4.76
N GLU A 49 0.16 -0.50 -4.85
CA GLU A 49 -0.94 -0.12 -3.97
C GLU A 49 -0.64 -0.51 -2.51
N PRO A 50 -0.69 0.44 -1.54
CA PRO A 50 -0.67 0.08 -0.14
C PRO A 50 -1.95 -0.66 0.23
N PHE A 51 -1.84 -1.68 1.08
CA PHE A 51 -2.90 -2.62 1.39
C PHE A 51 -2.96 -2.98 2.87
N CYS A 52 -4.12 -3.46 3.32
CA CYS A 52 -4.30 -4.15 4.59
C CYS A 52 -5.42 -5.18 4.52
N LEU A 53 -5.40 -6.12 5.45
CA LEU A 53 -6.52 -7.01 5.79
C LEU A 53 -6.82 -6.86 7.28
N LYS A 54 -7.95 -7.41 7.71
CA LYS A 54 -8.28 -7.45 9.14
C LYS A 54 -7.37 -8.45 9.85
N GLY A 55 -6.67 -7.98 10.88
CA GLY A 55 -5.75 -8.79 11.67
C GLY A 55 -5.27 -8.02 12.90
N ARG A 56 -4.41 -8.64 13.70
CA ARG A 56 -3.97 -8.11 14.99
C ARG A 56 -3.50 -6.65 14.98
N ALA A 57 -2.86 -6.21 13.90
CA ALA A 57 -2.38 -4.82 13.77
C ALA A 57 -3.52 -3.84 13.44
N THR A 58 -4.62 -4.31 12.85
CA THR A 58 -5.69 -3.47 12.29
C THR A 58 -7.05 -3.68 12.94
N GLU A 59 -7.25 -4.76 13.73
CA GLU A 59 -8.53 -5.09 14.33
C GLU A 59 -8.92 -4.13 15.47
N ASN A 60 -10.20 -4.14 15.78
CA ASN A 60 -10.76 -3.35 16.87
C ASN A 60 -10.18 -3.78 18.22
N THR A 61 -9.98 -2.83 19.11
CA THR A 61 -9.57 -3.04 20.50
C THR A 61 -10.58 -2.39 21.45
N GLU A 62 -10.47 -2.66 22.75
CA GLU A 62 -11.33 -2.01 23.75
C GLU A 62 -11.15 -0.49 23.74
N GLU A 63 -9.90 -0.01 23.57
CA GLU A 63 -9.57 1.41 23.50
C GLU A 63 -9.98 2.05 22.16
N ARG A 64 -10.05 1.26 21.09
CA ARG A 64 -10.44 1.71 19.74
C ARG A 64 -11.42 0.72 19.09
N PRO A 65 -12.71 0.81 19.43
CA PRO A 65 -13.72 -0.15 18.97
C PRO A 65 -14.04 -0.05 17.47
N ASP A 66 -13.64 1.02 16.80
CA ASP A 66 -13.82 1.20 15.34
C ASP A 66 -12.50 1.24 14.56
N LYS A 67 -11.40 0.82 15.17
CA LYS A 67 -10.04 0.88 14.60
C LYS A 67 -9.97 0.29 13.19
N TRP A 68 -10.60 -0.86 12.95
CA TRP A 68 -10.57 -1.49 11.63
C TRP A 68 -11.14 -0.58 10.53
N ASN A 69 -12.32 -0.01 10.76
CA ASN A 69 -12.95 0.86 9.77
C ASN A 69 -12.15 2.13 9.54
N GLU A 70 -11.66 2.74 10.61
CA GLU A 70 -10.79 3.94 10.53
C GLU A 70 -9.51 3.63 9.77
N PHE A 71 -8.78 2.58 10.15
CA PHE A 71 -7.52 2.19 9.52
C PHE A 71 -7.70 1.87 8.03
N ASN A 72 -8.68 1.04 7.70
CA ASN A 72 -8.98 0.66 6.33
C ASN A 72 -9.38 1.87 5.48
N THR A 73 -10.23 2.77 6.01
CA THR A 73 -10.65 3.99 5.32
C THR A 73 -9.46 4.89 5.01
N GLU A 74 -8.62 5.17 6.02
CA GLU A 74 -7.44 6.00 5.87
C GLU A 74 -6.43 5.41 4.88
N LEU A 75 -6.23 4.09 4.91
CA LEU A 75 -5.32 3.44 3.97
C LEU A 75 -5.86 3.47 2.53
N ARG A 76 -7.18 3.31 2.33
CA ARG A 76 -7.81 3.46 1.00
C ARG A 76 -7.61 4.86 0.43
N ILE A 77 -7.61 5.90 1.28
CA ILE A 77 -7.30 7.27 0.85
C ILE A 77 -5.85 7.35 0.35
N ARG A 78 -4.86 6.76 1.07
CA ARG A 78 -3.45 6.71 0.61
C ARG A 78 -3.31 5.90 -0.68
N ALA A 79 -4.02 4.79 -0.82
CA ALA A 79 -4.04 3.99 -2.06
C ALA A 79 -4.57 4.79 -3.26
N ALA A 80 -5.65 5.55 -3.06
CA ALA A 80 -6.17 6.45 -4.10
C ALA A 80 -5.16 7.55 -4.48
N LYS A 81 -4.45 8.13 -3.49
CA LYS A 81 -3.38 9.11 -3.74
C LYS A 81 -2.20 8.49 -4.48
N ALA A 82 -1.76 7.28 -4.11
CA ALA A 82 -0.70 6.57 -4.81
C ALA A 82 -1.07 6.29 -6.27
N ARG A 83 -2.32 5.91 -6.55
CA ARG A 83 -2.84 5.74 -7.91
C ARG A 83 -2.83 7.06 -8.69
N ALA A 84 -3.33 8.13 -8.10
CA ALA A 84 -3.34 9.46 -8.74
C ALA A 84 -1.90 9.97 -9.06
N ILE A 85 -0.94 9.67 -8.19
CA ILE A 85 0.48 9.97 -8.44
C ILE A 85 1.00 9.14 -9.63
N ALA A 86 0.69 7.84 -9.68
CA ALA A 86 1.07 7.01 -10.81
C ALA A 86 0.52 7.57 -12.14
N GLU A 87 -0.76 7.93 -12.16
CA GLU A 87 -1.43 8.55 -13.31
C GLU A 87 -0.78 9.89 -13.69
N LYS A 88 -0.54 10.78 -12.71
CA LYS A 88 0.10 12.09 -12.92
C LYS A 88 1.45 12.00 -13.62
N TYR A 89 2.27 11.01 -13.24
CA TYR A 89 3.62 10.85 -13.76
C TYR A 89 3.75 9.79 -14.87
N GLY A 90 2.64 9.21 -15.33
CA GLY A 90 2.62 8.16 -16.36
C GLY A 90 3.36 6.88 -15.93
N LEU A 91 3.25 6.53 -14.65
CA LEU A 91 3.92 5.36 -14.07
C LEU A 91 2.96 4.17 -13.97
N PRO A 92 3.44 2.93 -14.17
CA PRO A 92 2.66 1.74 -13.89
C PRO A 92 2.20 1.70 -12.43
N PHE A 93 0.93 1.35 -12.21
CA PHE A 93 0.35 1.13 -10.89
C PHE A 93 -0.02 -0.35 -10.73
N ILE A 94 0.41 -0.97 -9.65
CA ILE A 94 0.14 -2.38 -9.34
C ILE A 94 -0.98 -2.44 -8.30
N PRO A 95 -2.22 -2.79 -8.68
CA PRO A 95 -3.34 -2.93 -7.75
C PRO A 95 -3.19 -4.23 -6.95
N LEU A 96 -3.15 -4.13 -5.62
CA LEU A 96 -2.93 -5.26 -4.72
C LEU A 96 -4.11 -5.55 -3.80
N GLN A 97 -4.82 -4.51 -3.36
CA GLN A 97 -5.85 -4.66 -2.32
C GLN A 97 -6.95 -5.63 -2.74
N GLN A 98 -7.54 -5.45 -3.92
CA GLN A 98 -8.62 -6.33 -4.38
C GLN A 98 -8.15 -7.78 -4.51
N LYS A 99 -6.91 -8.00 -4.92
CA LYS A 99 -6.33 -9.35 -5.04
C LYS A 99 -6.19 -10.03 -3.68
N LEU A 100 -5.77 -9.26 -2.67
CA LEU A 100 -5.67 -9.74 -1.30
C LEU A 100 -7.06 -10.00 -0.71
N ASP A 101 -8.03 -9.11 -0.92
CA ASP A 101 -9.41 -9.28 -0.50
C ASP A 101 -10.00 -10.59 -1.07
N ASP A 102 -9.94 -10.77 -2.40
CA ASP A 102 -10.48 -11.95 -3.09
C ASP A 102 -9.83 -13.26 -2.63
N CYS A 103 -8.50 -13.24 -2.44
CA CYS A 103 -7.78 -14.41 -1.98
C CYS A 103 -8.11 -14.72 -0.50
N SER A 104 -8.21 -13.70 0.34
CA SER A 104 -8.47 -13.85 1.77
C SER A 104 -9.85 -14.46 2.07
N LEU A 105 -10.83 -14.25 1.20
CA LEU A 105 -12.15 -14.91 1.30
C LEU A 105 -12.06 -16.45 1.23
N LYS A 106 -11.02 -16.97 0.59
CA LYS A 106 -10.82 -18.42 0.41
C LYS A 106 -9.84 -19.01 1.41
N THR A 107 -8.85 -18.23 1.83
CA THR A 107 -7.71 -18.72 2.61
C THR A 107 -7.67 -18.19 4.05
N GLY A 108 -8.42 -17.13 4.33
CA GLY A 108 -8.30 -16.34 5.56
C GLY A 108 -7.22 -15.25 5.43
N ALA A 109 -7.43 -14.14 6.16
CA ALA A 109 -6.54 -12.97 6.10
C ALA A 109 -5.12 -13.28 6.59
N THR A 110 -5.00 -14.01 7.70
CA THR A 110 -3.70 -14.35 8.31
C THR A 110 -2.82 -15.28 7.47
N TYR A 111 -3.42 -16.00 6.52
CA TYR A 111 -2.68 -16.80 5.55
C TYR A 111 -1.85 -15.92 4.58
N LEU A 112 -2.34 -14.72 4.29
CA LEU A 112 -1.71 -13.77 3.38
C LEU A 112 -0.92 -12.68 4.12
N LEU A 113 -1.54 -12.09 5.16
CA LEU A 113 -0.93 -11.04 5.98
C LEU A 113 -0.99 -11.48 7.44
N GLY A 114 0.15 -11.83 8.03
CA GLY A 114 0.23 -12.46 9.33
C GLY A 114 -0.43 -11.70 10.48
N ASP A 115 -0.44 -10.39 10.41
CA ASP A 115 -1.06 -9.49 11.39
C ASP A 115 -2.04 -8.47 10.77
N GLY A 116 -2.29 -8.60 9.48
CA GLY A 116 -3.16 -7.69 8.72
C GLY A 116 -2.40 -6.66 7.87
N VAL A 117 -1.09 -6.49 8.06
CA VAL A 117 -0.27 -5.55 7.27
C VAL A 117 1.03 -6.16 6.74
N HIS A 118 1.63 -7.13 7.46
CA HIS A 118 2.89 -7.75 7.05
C HIS A 118 2.65 -9.04 6.27
N PRO A 119 3.10 -9.11 4.99
CA PRO A 119 2.92 -10.30 4.17
C PRO A 119 3.63 -11.53 4.72
N THR A 120 2.93 -12.65 4.69
CA THR A 120 3.52 -14.00 4.84
C THR A 120 4.25 -14.40 3.56
N ALA A 121 4.85 -15.59 3.51
CA ALA A 121 5.40 -16.14 2.29
C ALA A 121 4.34 -16.21 1.16
N MET A 122 3.08 -16.55 1.49
CA MET A 122 1.99 -16.62 0.52
C MET A 122 1.52 -15.23 0.08
N GLY A 123 1.49 -14.26 0.99
CA GLY A 123 1.24 -12.87 0.64
C GLY A 123 2.32 -12.30 -0.29
N HIS A 124 3.58 -12.58 0.00
CA HIS A 124 4.69 -12.21 -0.88
C HIS A 124 4.60 -12.87 -2.26
N GLU A 125 4.21 -14.14 -2.34
CA GLU A 125 4.00 -14.83 -3.62
C GLU A 125 2.92 -14.16 -4.46
N LEU A 126 1.79 -13.79 -3.87
CA LEU A 126 0.73 -13.05 -4.56
C LEU A 126 1.25 -11.71 -5.08
N ILE A 127 1.92 -10.94 -4.23
CA ILE A 127 2.50 -9.63 -4.58
C ILE A 127 3.52 -9.77 -5.72
N ALA A 128 4.40 -10.77 -5.64
CA ALA A 128 5.42 -11.04 -6.65
C ALA A 128 4.82 -11.37 -8.03
N ARG A 129 3.74 -12.14 -8.07
CA ARG A 129 3.03 -12.46 -9.32
C ARG A 129 2.45 -11.22 -9.99
N GLU A 130 1.79 -10.35 -9.23
CA GLU A 130 1.25 -9.11 -9.77
C GLU A 130 2.38 -8.15 -10.18
N TRP A 131 3.48 -8.13 -9.45
CA TRP A 131 4.67 -7.36 -9.81
C TRP A 131 5.30 -7.86 -11.13
N ILE A 132 5.52 -9.17 -11.29
CA ILE A 132 6.09 -9.77 -12.51
C ILE A 132 5.19 -9.48 -13.71
N LYS A 133 3.88 -9.58 -13.54
CA LYS A 133 2.91 -9.25 -14.58
C LYS A 133 3.08 -7.80 -15.04
N ALA A 134 3.06 -6.84 -14.11
CA ALA A 134 3.25 -5.43 -14.42
C ALA A 134 4.62 -5.15 -15.05
N PHE A 135 5.69 -5.79 -14.55
CA PHE A 135 7.03 -5.65 -15.10
C PHE A 135 7.13 -6.10 -16.55
N ASN A 136 6.48 -7.19 -16.92
CA ASN A 136 6.47 -7.70 -18.30
C ASN A 136 5.66 -6.83 -19.26
N GLU A 137 4.75 -5.99 -18.76
CA GLU A 137 3.97 -5.02 -19.54
C GLU A 137 4.72 -3.71 -19.79
N ILE A 138 5.81 -3.44 -19.04
CA ILE A 138 6.68 -2.27 -19.24
C ILE A 138 7.65 -2.57 -20.37
N LYS A 139 7.31 -2.14 -21.58
CA LYS A 139 8.19 -2.22 -22.76
C LYS A 139 9.06 -0.99 -22.90
#